data_a0a4a2f45a4aee49f75c56f028402c00
#
_entry.id   a0a4a2f45a4aee49f75c56f028402c00
#
_cell.length_a   1.000
_cell.length_b   1.000
_cell.length_c   1.000
_cell.angle_alpha   90.00
_cell.angle_beta   90.00
_cell.angle_gamma   90.00
#
_symmetry.space_group_name_H-M   'P 1'
#
loop_
_entity.id
_entity.type
_entity.pdbx_description
1 polymer ?
#
loop_
_entity_poly.entity_id
_entity_poly.type
_entity_poly.pdbx_seq_one_letter_code
_entity_poly.pdbx_strand_id
1 'polypeptide(L)'
;MTSSAEFTWLPVTTMADGTELRLPLHVMHGKHSGPTLGLTALVHGDEAMPSIAIIRRLFEQLNPEELSGTIMAVPVCNPPAAGADTRNTPHDGVNLNDAFGEPGEDSTTIPTPTISGQIAGVLKEGFLKHLDYHIDFHTGDDAMSVNMIEFSEDEESIAMARAFNMPVLLKDAWGDRQIWGASARAGAKVIVAEVGGGSMLFDQWLARGVEGTLNVMRGFGMIPGEVVPPPQQIVVNNSKGHHRNLVLLRSSAGGLLMPEPDITPQTSFEGKPLAGRRTLGKLINMYDLSVLETYETPFTNTVLLATAVNPSWHAPGDTLYIIADADLAETWD
;
A
#
# COMPACT_ATOMS: atom_id res chain seq x y z
N MET A 1 11.40 -30.96 1.03
CA MET A 1 10.21 -30.69 0.21
C MET A 1 10.63 -30.59 -1.24
N THR A 2 9.80 -30.96 -2.20
CA THR A 2 10.07 -30.68 -3.61
C THR A 2 9.76 -29.20 -3.85
N SER A 3 10.70 -28.44 -4.41
CA SER A 3 10.48 -27.06 -4.81
C SER A 3 9.43 -27.00 -5.94
N SER A 4 8.45 -26.13 -5.83
CA SER A 4 7.39 -25.97 -6.85
C SER A 4 6.82 -24.57 -6.85
N ALA A 5 6.38 -24.13 -8.02
CA ALA A 5 5.55 -22.95 -8.17
C ALA A 5 4.18 -23.41 -8.70
N GLU A 6 3.12 -22.99 -8.04
CA GLU A 6 1.76 -23.42 -8.33
C GLU A 6 0.86 -22.20 -8.50
N PHE A 7 -0.16 -22.36 -9.36
CA PHE A 7 -1.23 -21.39 -9.53
C PHE A 7 -2.58 -22.08 -9.32
N THR A 8 -3.44 -21.43 -8.55
CA THR A 8 -4.81 -21.91 -8.31
C THR A 8 -5.78 -20.75 -8.14
N TRP A 9 -7.07 -21.06 -8.02
CA TRP A 9 -8.11 -20.08 -7.78
C TRP A 9 -8.76 -20.33 -6.42
N LEU A 10 -8.99 -19.25 -5.68
CA LEU A 10 -9.85 -19.27 -4.51
C LEU A 10 -11.27 -18.86 -4.94
N PRO A 11 -12.26 -19.79 -4.91
CA PRO A 11 -13.63 -19.48 -5.30
C PRO A 11 -14.28 -18.54 -4.26
N VAL A 12 -14.98 -17.49 -4.73
CA VAL A 12 -15.68 -16.54 -3.88
C VAL A 12 -17.19 -16.76 -3.96
N THR A 13 -17.78 -16.54 -5.13
CA THR A 13 -19.24 -16.65 -5.32
C THR A 13 -19.60 -16.75 -6.80
N THR A 14 -20.86 -17.04 -7.09
CA THR A 14 -21.43 -16.91 -8.43
C THR A 14 -22.08 -15.55 -8.58
N MET A 15 -21.69 -14.80 -9.61
CA MET A 15 -22.24 -13.48 -9.93
C MET A 15 -23.64 -13.60 -10.53
N ALA A 16 -24.38 -12.47 -10.59
CA ALA A 16 -25.75 -12.42 -11.09
C ALA A 16 -25.89 -12.87 -12.56
N ASP A 17 -24.84 -12.76 -13.36
CA ASP A 17 -24.78 -13.22 -14.75
C ASP A 17 -24.39 -14.72 -14.89
N GLY A 18 -24.18 -15.40 -13.76
CA GLY A 18 -23.77 -16.80 -13.71
C GLY A 18 -22.26 -17.04 -13.81
N THR A 19 -21.44 -15.99 -13.93
CA THR A 19 -19.98 -16.13 -13.90
C THR A 19 -19.46 -16.40 -12.49
N GLU A 20 -18.34 -17.10 -12.39
CA GLU A 20 -17.68 -17.35 -11.10
C GLU A 20 -16.74 -16.19 -10.76
N LEU A 21 -16.94 -15.58 -9.59
CA LEU A 21 -15.96 -14.72 -8.96
C LEU A 21 -14.97 -15.57 -8.18
N ARG A 22 -13.69 -15.40 -8.48
CA ARG A 22 -12.60 -16.14 -7.84
C ARG A 22 -11.34 -15.27 -7.78
N LEU A 23 -10.46 -15.53 -6.81
CA LEU A 23 -9.22 -14.81 -6.61
C LEU A 23 -8.03 -15.64 -7.10
N PRO A 24 -7.05 -15.02 -7.79
CA PRO A 24 -5.85 -15.73 -8.21
C PRO A 24 -4.93 -15.95 -7.01
N LEU A 25 -4.47 -17.18 -6.80
CA LEU A 25 -3.49 -17.51 -5.78
C LEU A 25 -2.27 -18.16 -6.44
N HIS A 26 -1.13 -17.53 -6.27
CA HIS A 26 0.18 -18.06 -6.62
C HIS A 26 0.89 -18.54 -5.37
N VAL A 27 1.49 -19.72 -5.42
CA VAL A 27 2.25 -20.29 -4.31
C VAL A 27 3.60 -20.78 -4.81
N MET A 28 4.67 -20.40 -4.12
CA MET A 28 6.02 -20.91 -4.39
C MET A 28 6.55 -21.58 -3.13
N HIS A 29 6.71 -22.88 -3.18
CA HIS A 29 7.31 -23.66 -2.09
C HIS A 29 8.82 -23.75 -2.26
N GLY A 30 9.53 -23.30 -1.25
CA GLY A 30 10.99 -23.44 -1.18
C GLY A 30 11.42 -24.86 -0.84
N LYS A 31 12.67 -25.16 -1.16
CA LYS A 31 13.31 -26.45 -0.85
C LYS A 31 13.52 -26.64 0.65
N HIS A 32 13.75 -25.56 1.37
CA HIS A 32 14.04 -25.58 2.79
C HIS A 32 12.84 -25.15 3.61
N SER A 33 12.72 -25.68 4.84
CA SER A 33 11.70 -25.21 5.77
C SER A 33 11.95 -23.76 6.19
N GLY A 34 10.90 -23.00 6.40
CA GLY A 34 10.97 -21.59 6.77
C GLY A 34 9.56 -20.99 6.89
N PRO A 35 9.46 -19.67 7.10
CA PRO A 35 8.17 -19.01 7.26
C PRO A 35 7.40 -18.87 5.95
N THR A 36 6.14 -18.50 6.06
CA THR A 36 5.26 -18.16 4.93
C THR A 36 5.13 -16.63 4.81
N LEU A 37 5.60 -16.09 3.69
CA LEU A 37 5.41 -14.68 3.32
C LEU A 37 4.22 -14.54 2.37
N GLY A 38 3.24 -13.74 2.77
CA GLY A 38 2.11 -13.33 1.94
C GLY A 38 2.36 -12.01 1.23
N LEU A 39 1.92 -11.92 -0.02
CA LEU A 39 1.94 -10.70 -0.83
C LEU A 39 0.54 -10.43 -1.36
N THR A 40 -0.02 -9.26 -1.11
CA THR A 40 -1.30 -8.83 -1.66
C THR A 40 -1.14 -7.56 -2.49
N ALA A 41 -2.01 -7.39 -3.47
CA ALA A 41 -2.13 -6.17 -4.26
C ALA A 41 -3.57 -6.01 -4.79
N LEU A 42 -3.91 -4.84 -5.33
CA LEU A 42 -5.23 -4.55 -5.87
C LEU A 42 -6.37 -4.88 -4.90
N VAL A 43 -6.22 -4.46 -3.66
CA VAL A 43 -7.33 -4.30 -2.70
C VAL A 43 -8.25 -3.18 -3.22
N HIS A 44 -7.67 -2.11 -3.73
CA HIS A 44 -8.32 -1.08 -4.53
C HIS A 44 -8.01 -1.32 -6.01
N GLY A 45 -9.01 -1.24 -6.88
CA GLY A 45 -8.85 -1.65 -8.27
C GLY A 45 -8.08 -0.67 -9.16
N ASP A 46 -7.98 0.58 -8.74
CA ASP A 46 -7.24 1.68 -9.38
C ASP A 46 -5.75 1.74 -8.98
N GLU A 47 -5.27 0.81 -8.14
CA GLU A 47 -3.90 0.76 -7.62
C GLU A 47 -3.04 -0.34 -8.28
N ALA A 48 -3.11 -0.49 -9.61
CA ALA A 48 -2.47 -1.62 -10.29
C ALA A 48 -0.95 -1.53 -10.40
N MET A 49 -0.40 -0.34 -10.60
CA MET A 49 1.01 -0.15 -10.88
C MET A 49 1.72 0.68 -9.80
N PRO A 50 2.88 0.24 -9.29
CA PRO A 50 3.69 -0.90 -9.73
C PRO A 50 3.40 -2.25 -9.04
N SER A 51 2.38 -2.36 -8.18
CA SER A 51 2.16 -3.48 -7.26
C SER A 51 2.17 -4.86 -7.95
N ILE A 52 1.39 -5.03 -9.03
CA ILE A 52 1.38 -6.29 -9.80
C ILE A 52 2.74 -6.57 -10.43
N ALA A 53 3.41 -5.54 -10.96
CA ALA A 53 4.72 -5.70 -11.59
C ALA A 53 5.79 -6.13 -10.58
N ILE A 54 5.71 -5.64 -9.33
CA ILE A 54 6.59 -6.06 -8.22
C ILE A 54 6.39 -7.56 -7.95
N ILE A 55 5.16 -8.00 -7.70
CA ILE A 55 4.85 -9.42 -7.42
C ILE A 55 5.33 -10.30 -8.58
N ARG A 56 5.00 -9.93 -9.81
CA ARG A 56 5.44 -10.66 -10.99
C ARG A 56 6.96 -10.78 -11.04
N ARG A 57 7.69 -9.69 -10.87
CA ARG A 57 9.15 -9.67 -10.93
C ARG A 57 9.77 -10.54 -9.83
N LEU A 58 9.20 -10.57 -8.64
CA LEU A 58 9.63 -11.46 -7.55
C LEU A 58 9.50 -12.93 -7.95
N PHE A 59 8.36 -13.34 -8.50
CA PHE A 59 8.15 -14.73 -8.95
C PHE A 59 9.06 -15.11 -10.13
N GLU A 60 9.47 -14.16 -10.98
CA GLU A 60 10.44 -14.38 -12.08
C GLU A 60 11.89 -14.53 -11.58
N GLN A 61 12.26 -13.87 -10.49
CA GLN A 61 13.64 -13.82 -9.99
C GLN A 61 13.96 -14.89 -8.95
N LEU A 62 12.96 -15.26 -8.16
CA LEU A 62 13.18 -16.15 -7.02
C LEU A 62 13.44 -17.58 -7.51
N ASN A 63 14.48 -18.17 -6.92
CA ASN A 63 14.85 -19.56 -7.15
C ASN A 63 14.28 -20.44 -6.02
N PRO A 64 13.29 -21.30 -6.27
CA PRO A 64 12.73 -22.17 -5.24
C PRO A 64 13.77 -23.11 -4.59
N GLU A 65 14.86 -23.43 -5.27
CA GLU A 65 15.95 -24.27 -4.73
C GLU A 65 16.73 -23.56 -3.60
N GLU A 66 16.73 -22.21 -3.58
CA GLU A 66 17.41 -21.39 -2.58
C GLU A 66 16.45 -20.81 -1.54
N LEU A 67 15.14 -20.98 -1.76
CA LEU A 67 14.10 -20.45 -0.89
C LEU A 67 13.91 -21.32 0.35
N SER A 68 13.86 -20.68 1.51
CA SER A 68 13.43 -21.25 2.79
C SER A 68 12.02 -20.76 3.10
N GLY A 69 11.08 -21.69 3.26
CA GLY A 69 9.66 -21.38 3.51
C GLY A 69 8.82 -21.32 2.25
N THR A 70 7.79 -20.51 2.29
CA THR A 70 6.78 -20.42 1.21
C THR A 70 6.46 -18.96 0.92
N ILE A 71 6.24 -18.64 -0.35
CA ILE A 71 5.64 -17.37 -0.77
C ILE A 71 4.25 -17.66 -1.28
N MET A 72 3.27 -16.95 -0.77
CA MET A 72 1.90 -16.93 -1.25
C MET A 72 1.58 -15.54 -1.78
N ALA A 73 0.95 -15.41 -2.94
CA ALA A 73 0.56 -14.11 -3.49
C ALA A 73 -0.85 -14.11 -4.06
N VAL A 74 -1.61 -13.08 -3.70
CA VAL A 74 -2.89 -12.73 -4.32
C VAL A 74 -2.72 -11.38 -5.02
N PRO A 75 -2.27 -11.36 -6.29
CA PRO A 75 -1.94 -10.11 -6.99
C PRO A 75 -3.18 -9.27 -7.34
N VAL A 76 -4.38 -9.84 -7.27
CA VAL A 76 -5.66 -9.15 -7.50
C VAL A 76 -6.64 -9.57 -6.41
N CYS A 77 -6.68 -8.79 -5.33
CA CYS A 77 -7.60 -9.05 -4.22
C CYS A 77 -9.05 -8.67 -4.54
N ASN A 78 -9.25 -7.71 -5.45
CA ASN A 78 -10.56 -7.19 -5.82
C ASN A 78 -10.78 -7.21 -7.34
N PRO A 79 -11.00 -8.38 -7.97
CA PRO A 79 -11.17 -8.47 -9.43
C PRO A 79 -12.29 -7.58 -9.99
N PRO A 80 -13.47 -7.41 -9.33
CA PRO A 80 -14.50 -6.50 -9.81
C PRO A 80 -14.05 -5.04 -9.86
N ALA A 81 -13.33 -4.56 -8.86
CA ALA A 81 -12.82 -3.20 -8.81
C ALA A 81 -11.69 -3.00 -9.84
N ALA A 82 -10.78 -3.97 -9.93
CA ALA A 82 -9.70 -3.96 -10.92
C ALA A 82 -10.23 -3.93 -12.36
N GLY A 83 -11.27 -4.72 -12.67
CA GLY A 83 -11.89 -4.73 -14.00
C GLY A 83 -12.65 -3.45 -14.35
N ALA A 84 -13.06 -2.67 -13.36
CA ALA A 84 -13.76 -1.40 -13.52
C ALA A 84 -12.85 -0.17 -13.34
N ASP A 85 -11.58 -0.38 -12.98
CA ASP A 85 -10.62 0.68 -12.67
C ASP A 85 -11.18 1.65 -11.61
N THR A 86 -11.62 1.08 -10.48
CA THR A 86 -12.24 1.84 -9.38
C THR A 86 -11.65 1.44 -8.04
N ARG A 87 -11.60 2.41 -7.11
CA ARG A 87 -11.16 2.14 -5.74
C ARG A 87 -12.05 1.11 -5.04
N ASN A 88 -13.37 1.32 -5.08
CA ASN A 88 -14.35 0.49 -4.41
C ASN A 88 -14.88 -0.62 -5.31
N THR A 89 -15.37 -1.70 -4.70
CA THR A 89 -16.07 -2.77 -5.41
C THR A 89 -17.35 -2.21 -6.07
N PRO A 90 -17.48 -2.21 -7.41
CA PRO A 90 -18.60 -1.53 -8.08
C PRO A 90 -19.98 -2.11 -7.74
N HIS A 91 -20.04 -3.39 -7.38
CA HIS A 91 -21.29 -4.11 -7.17
C HIS A 91 -21.99 -3.76 -5.85
N ASP A 92 -21.26 -3.32 -4.84
CA ASP A 92 -21.80 -2.97 -3.53
C ASP A 92 -21.32 -1.59 -3.04
N GLY A 93 -20.46 -0.91 -3.79
CA GLY A 93 -19.91 0.41 -3.48
C GLY A 93 -18.94 0.43 -2.29
N VAL A 94 -18.53 -0.74 -1.80
CA VAL A 94 -17.73 -0.91 -0.60
C VAL A 94 -16.25 -0.81 -0.92
N ASN A 95 -15.51 -0.06 -0.11
CA ASN A 95 -14.05 -0.17 -0.05
C ASN A 95 -13.71 -1.55 0.55
N LEU A 96 -13.11 -2.44 -0.25
CA LEU A 96 -12.76 -3.79 0.21
C LEU A 96 -11.90 -3.75 1.48
N ASN A 97 -11.03 -2.75 1.62
CA ASN A 97 -10.18 -2.61 2.79
C ASN A 97 -10.96 -2.38 4.10
N ASP A 98 -12.22 -1.93 4.03
CA ASP A 98 -13.11 -1.78 5.19
C ASP A 98 -13.93 -3.06 5.52
N ALA A 99 -13.80 -4.12 4.70
CA ALA A 99 -14.61 -5.32 4.81
C ALA A 99 -14.00 -6.43 5.72
N PHE A 100 -12.83 -6.20 6.32
CA PHE A 100 -12.11 -7.22 7.09
C PHE A 100 -12.40 -7.17 8.60
N GLY A 101 -13.27 -6.29 9.09
CA GLY A 101 -13.70 -6.23 10.48
C GLY A 101 -14.36 -7.52 10.97
N GLU A 102 -14.42 -7.71 12.30
CA GLU A 102 -15.10 -8.86 12.90
C GLU A 102 -16.61 -8.57 13.07
N PRO A 103 -17.47 -9.58 12.93
CA PRO A 103 -18.92 -9.41 13.13
C PRO A 103 -19.23 -8.90 14.55
N GLY A 104 -19.90 -7.77 14.64
CA GLY A 104 -20.37 -7.20 15.92
C GLY A 104 -19.43 -6.18 16.57
N GLU A 105 -18.27 -5.88 15.98
CA GLU A 105 -17.34 -4.87 16.51
C GLU A 105 -17.87 -3.43 16.35
N ASP A 106 -18.74 -3.19 15.37
CA ASP A 106 -19.35 -1.88 15.13
C ASP A 106 -20.60 -2.02 14.26
N SER A 107 -21.54 -1.06 14.37
CA SER A 107 -22.71 -0.95 13.48
C SER A 107 -22.34 -0.68 12.01
N THR A 108 -21.06 -0.42 11.74
CA THR A 108 -20.48 -0.16 10.41
C THR A 108 -19.84 -1.40 9.78
N THR A 109 -19.87 -2.57 10.45
CA THR A 109 -19.34 -3.82 9.87
C THR A 109 -20.09 -4.19 8.59
N ILE A 110 -19.33 -4.41 7.51
CA ILE A 110 -19.88 -4.79 6.20
C ILE A 110 -20.47 -6.20 6.29
N PRO A 111 -21.76 -6.40 5.94
CA PRO A 111 -22.36 -7.72 6.01
C PRO A 111 -21.66 -8.74 5.10
N THR A 112 -21.42 -9.93 5.60
CA THR A 112 -20.83 -11.05 4.82
C THR A 112 -21.54 -11.36 3.49
N PRO A 113 -22.86 -11.20 3.34
CA PRO A 113 -23.54 -11.43 2.06
C PRO A 113 -23.14 -10.47 0.93
N THR A 114 -22.53 -9.30 1.23
CA THR A 114 -22.03 -8.40 0.18
C THR A 114 -20.86 -9.04 -0.57
N ILE A 115 -20.60 -8.61 -1.80
CA ILE A 115 -19.48 -9.15 -2.60
C ILE A 115 -18.15 -8.87 -1.90
N SER A 116 -17.94 -7.65 -1.42
CA SER A 116 -16.73 -7.28 -0.65
C SER A 116 -16.58 -8.12 0.62
N GLY A 117 -17.67 -8.37 1.36
CA GLY A 117 -17.65 -9.22 2.54
C GLY A 117 -17.31 -10.68 2.23
N GLN A 118 -17.78 -11.21 1.09
CA GLN A 118 -17.43 -12.56 0.64
C GLN A 118 -15.97 -12.66 0.19
N ILE A 119 -15.46 -11.66 -0.55
CA ILE A 119 -14.04 -11.57 -0.92
C ILE A 119 -13.17 -11.54 0.35
N ALA A 120 -13.47 -10.67 1.30
CA ALA A 120 -12.74 -10.57 2.56
C ALA A 120 -12.77 -11.89 3.35
N GLY A 121 -13.91 -12.57 3.40
CA GLY A 121 -14.04 -13.89 4.02
C GLY A 121 -13.14 -14.94 3.38
N VAL A 122 -13.09 -15.00 2.05
CA VAL A 122 -12.23 -15.93 1.31
C VAL A 122 -10.75 -15.61 1.53
N LEU A 123 -10.36 -14.32 1.54
CA LEU A 123 -8.99 -13.91 1.85
C LEU A 123 -8.59 -14.28 3.28
N LYS A 124 -9.45 -14.06 4.27
CA LYS A 124 -9.20 -14.48 5.66
C LYS A 124 -8.94 -16.00 5.75
N GLU A 125 -9.82 -16.80 5.18
CA GLU A 125 -9.78 -18.26 5.33
C GLU A 125 -8.78 -18.94 4.38
N GLY A 126 -8.67 -18.49 3.15
CA GLY A 126 -7.84 -19.14 2.13
C GLY A 126 -6.41 -18.61 2.03
N PHE A 127 -6.12 -17.46 2.65
CA PHE A 127 -4.84 -16.81 2.51
C PHE A 127 -4.28 -16.30 3.85
N LEU A 128 -4.88 -15.32 4.52
CA LEU A 128 -4.28 -14.61 5.64
C LEU A 128 -3.92 -15.50 6.82
N LYS A 129 -4.73 -16.49 7.16
CA LYS A 129 -4.48 -17.42 8.27
C LYS A 129 -3.28 -18.34 8.10
N HIS A 130 -2.69 -18.38 6.91
CA HIS A 130 -1.55 -19.23 6.59
C HIS A 130 -0.21 -18.48 6.63
N LEU A 131 -0.23 -17.18 6.92
CA LEU A 131 0.93 -16.30 6.85
C LEU A 131 1.63 -16.14 8.19
N ASP A 132 2.96 -16.13 8.15
CA ASP A 132 3.81 -15.65 9.25
C ASP A 132 4.13 -14.16 9.06
N TYR A 133 4.36 -13.74 7.81
CA TYR A 133 4.65 -12.38 7.39
C TYR A 133 3.74 -11.96 6.24
N HIS A 134 3.38 -10.67 6.20
CA HIS A 134 2.54 -10.14 5.14
C HIS A 134 3.03 -8.77 4.67
N ILE A 135 3.17 -8.60 3.38
CA ILE A 135 3.38 -7.31 2.72
C ILE A 135 2.15 -7.02 1.87
N ASP A 136 1.38 -6.01 2.27
CA ASP A 136 0.23 -5.53 1.52
C ASP A 136 0.64 -4.36 0.65
N PHE A 137 0.63 -4.55 -0.67
CA PHE A 137 1.03 -3.52 -1.62
C PHE A 137 -0.14 -2.63 -1.99
N HIS A 138 0.04 -1.35 -1.71
CA HIS A 138 -0.80 -0.27 -2.18
C HIS A 138 -0.02 0.71 -3.05
N THR A 139 -0.71 1.54 -3.78
CA THR A 139 -0.16 2.65 -4.55
C THR A 139 -1.07 3.86 -4.45
N GLY A 140 -0.62 5.01 -4.89
CA GLY A 140 -1.56 6.09 -5.20
C GLY A 140 -2.44 5.72 -6.39
N ASP A 141 -3.58 6.39 -6.49
CA ASP A 141 -4.46 6.34 -7.64
C ASP A 141 -3.83 7.05 -8.88
N ASP A 142 -4.63 7.29 -9.92
CA ASP A 142 -4.19 7.96 -11.15
C ASP A 142 -3.64 9.38 -10.92
N ALA A 143 -4.07 10.04 -9.85
CA ALA A 143 -3.74 11.43 -9.56
C ALA A 143 -2.58 11.59 -8.57
N MET A 144 -2.26 10.55 -7.80
CA MET A 144 -1.35 10.63 -6.66
C MET A 144 -0.26 9.56 -6.71
N SER A 145 0.93 9.90 -6.23
CA SER A 145 2.00 8.96 -5.90
C SER A 145 2.24 8.95 -4.40
N VAL A 146 2.32 7.74 -3.83
CA VAL A 146 2.62 7.50 -2.42
C VAL A 146 3.96 6.79 -2.27
N ASN A 147 4.71 7.10 -1.21
CA ASN A 147 6.03 6.49 -0.97
C ASN A 147 6.31 6.40 0.52
N MET A 148 5.80 5.37 1.16
CA MET A 148 6.03 5.09 2.58
C MET A 148 5.79 3.62 2.91
N ILE A 149 6.30 3.19 4.04
CA ILE A 149 5.92 1.92 4.68
C ILE A 149 5.13 2.24 5.93
N GLU A 150 3.92 1.69 6.00
CA GLU A 150 3.14 1.70 7.24
C GLU A 150 3.43 0.43 8.03
N PHE A 151 3.57 0.56 9.34
CA PHE A 151 3.92 -0.56 10.22
C PHE A 151 3.34 -0.41 11.63
N SER A 152 3.15 -1.54 12.31
CA SER A 152 2.75 -1.61 13.71
C SER A 152 3.95 -1.61 14.66
N GLU A 153 3.69 -1.37 15.97
CA GLU A 153 4.74 -1.23 16.97
C GLU A 153 5.39 -2.55 17.42
N ASP A 154 5.00 -3.70 16.86
CA ASP A 154 5.65 -4.94 17.21
C ASP A 154 7.06 -5.05 16.58
N GLU A 155 7.95 -5.75 17.26
CA GLU A 155 9.38 -5.82 16.94
C GLU A 155 9.64 -6.36 15.52
N GLU A 156 8.86 -7.35 15.07
CA GLU A 156 9.07 -7.97 13.76
C GLU A 156 8.51 -7.10 12.62
N SER A 157 7.37 -6.41 12.80
CA SER A 157 6.86 -5.43 11.84
C SER A 157 7.81 -4.23 11.71
N ILE A 158 8.43 -3.79 12.82
CA ILE A 158 9.51 -2.79 12.79
C ILE A 158 10.70 -3.30 11.96
N ALA A 159 11.12 -4.55 12.18
CA ALA A 159 12.22 -5.15 11.43
C ALA A 159 11.90 -5.25 9.93
N MET A 160 10.67 -5.62 9.56
CA MET A 160 10.21 -5.61 8.16
C MET A 160 10.27 -4.22 7.56
N ALA A 161 9.74 -3.21 8.24
CA ALA A 161 9.71 -1.83 7.77
C ALA A 161 11.14 -1.28 7.55
N ARG A 162 12.04 -1.53 8.50
CA ARG A 162 13.46 -1.14 8.36
C ARG A 162 14.13 -1.80 7.17
N ALA A 163 13.87 -3.09 6.95
CA ALA A 163 14.47 -3.86 5.86
C ALA A 163 13.95 -3.44 4.49
N PHE A 164 12.71 -2.96 4.36
CA PHE A 164 12.03 -2.75 3.07
C PHE A 164 12.69 -1.70 2.15
N ASN A 165 13.68 -0.96 2.59
CA ASN A 165 14.39 0.02 1.75
C ASN A 165 13.55 1.23 1.33
N MET A 166 12.61 1.68 2.16
CA MET A 166 11.84 2.90 1.97
C MET A 166 12.37 4.01 2.86
N PRO A 167 12.59 5.24 2.34
CA PRO A 167 13.16 6.34 3.13
C PRO A 167 12.16 6.94 4.13
N VAL A 168 10.86 6.76 3.94
CA VAL A 168 9.82 7.28 4.83
C VAL A 168 9.02 6.10 5.40
N LEU A 169 8.92 6.07 6.71
CA LEU A 169 8.16 5.09 7.47
C LEU A 169 7.05 5.81 8.24
N LEU A 170 5.85 5.27 8.20
CA LEU A 170 4.71 5.77 8.94
C LEU A 170 4.33 4.77 10.03
N LYS A 171 4.60 5.18 11.27
CA LYS A 171 4.24 4.40 12.45
C LYS A 171 2.81 4.71 12.81
N ASP A 172 1.88 3.88 12.37
CA ASP A 172 0.51 3.93 12.86
C ASP A 172 -0.26 2.66 12.57
N ALA A 173 -1.22 2.44 13.42
CA ALA A 173 -2.27 1.46 13.25
C ALA A 173 -3.47 2.13 12.56
N TRP A 174 -3.51 2.20 11.25
CA TRP A 174 -4.74 2.44 10.53
C TRP A 174 -5.66 1.23 10.74
N GLY A 175 -6.67 1.40 11.51
CA GLY A 175 -7.87 0.59 11.66
C GLY A 175 -7.77 -0.94 11.59
N ASP A 176 -8.15 -1.58 12.66
CA ASP A 176 -8.28 -3.05 12.78
C ASP A 176 -9.18 -3.71 11.72
N ARG A 177 -9.90 -2.93 10.92
CA ARG A 177 -10.88 -3.38 9.93
C ARG A 177 -10.30 -3.59 8.52
N GLN A 178 -9.06 -3.20 8.31
CA GLN A 178 -8.35 -3.35 7.05
C GLN A 178 -7.75 -4.76 6.90
N ILE A 179 -7.32 -5.12 5.69
CA ILE A 179 -6.73 -6.43 5.41
C ILE A 179 -5.51 -6.71 6.30
N TRP A 180 -4.67 -5.72 6.54
CA TRP A 180 -3.51 -5.85 7.40
C TRP A 180 -3.89 -6.07 8.87
N GLY A 181 -4.94 -5.42 9.38
CA GLY A 181 -5.49 -5.67 10.71
C GLY A 181 -6.03 -7.11 10.84
N ALA A 182 -6.71 -7.61 9.81
CA ALA A 182 -7.16 -8.99 9.78
C ALA A 182 -5.98 -9.98 9.73
N SER A 183 -4.93 -9.66 8.98
CA SER A 183 -3.70 -10.44 8.91
C SER A 183 -2.99 -10.49 10.27
N ALA A 184 -2.86 -9.34 10.95
CA ALA A 184 -2.30 -9.26 12.29
C ALA A 184 -3.12 -10.05 13.32
N ARG A 185 -4.45 -9.99 13.26
CA ARG A 185 -5.32 -10.83 14.13
C ARG A 185 -5.16 -12.32 13.84
N ALA A 186 -4.86 -12.70 12.61
CA ALA A 186 -4.55 -14.08 12.24
C ALA A 186 -3.15 -14.54 12.73
N GLY A 187 -2.32 -13.61 13.22
CA GLY A 187 -1.00 -13.89 13.80
C GLY A 187 0.19 -13.47 12.95
N ALA A 188 -0.03 -12.99 11.73
CA ALA A 188 1.04 -12.53 10.86
C ALA A 188 1.62 -11.18 11.31
N LYS A 189 2.89 -10.96 11.02
CA LYS A 189 3.54 -9.64 11.10
C LYS A 189 3.37 -8.93 9.78
N VAL A 190 2.97 -7.66 9.81
CA VAL A 190 2.47 -6.98 8.61
C VAL A 190 3.12 -5.63 8.42
N ILE A 191 3.43 -5.33 7.18
CA ILE A 191 3.66 -3.95 6.70
C ILE A 191 2.75 -3.65 5.52
N VAL A 192 2.36 -2.39 5.38
CA VAL A 192 1.73 -1.87 4.16
C VAL A 192 2.79 -1.11 3.38
N ALA A 193 3.00 -1.53 2.14
CA ALA A 193 3.98 -0.93 1.26
C ALA A 193 3.26 -0.02 0.25
N GLU A 194 3.26 1.26 0.53
CA GLU A 194 2.72 2.32 -0.32
C GLU A 194 3.79 2.74 -1.32
N VAL A 195 3.72 2.24 -2.56
CA VAL A 195 4.81 2.37 -3.54
C VAL A 195 4.31 2.92 -4.87
N GLY A 196 4.57 4.19 -5.14
CA GLY A 196 4.27 4.82 -6.42
C GLY A 196 2.81 5.18 -6.62
N GLY A 197 2.33 5.14 -7.85
CA GLY A 197 0.97 5.53 -8.25
C GLY A 197 0.96 6.31 -9.56
N GLY A 198 -0.20 6.93 -9.86
CA GLY A 198 -0.40 7.69 -11.09
C GLY A 198 -0.56 6.80 -12.32
N SER A 199 -0.98 5.55 -12.15
CA SER A 199 -1.12 4.53 -13.22
C SER A 199 0.13 4.40 -14.10
N MET A 200 1.30 4.76 -13.54
CA MET A 200 2.57 4.75 -14.26
C MET A 200 3.53 3.75 -13.62
N LEU A 201 4.20 2.98 -14.48
CA LEU A 201 5.28 2.11 -14.05
C LEU A 201 6.63 2.85 -14.24
N PHE A 202 7.20 3.32 -13.14
CA PHE A 202 8.57 3.84 -13.16
C PHE A 202 9.52 2.75 -12.66
N ASP A 203 10.62 2.54 -13.38
CA ASP A 203 11.63 1.52 -13.04
C ASP A 203 12.14 1.64 -11.62
N GLN A 204 12.27 2.85 -11.10
CA GLN A 204 12.74 3.09 -9.74
C GLN A 204 11.78 2.59 -8.66
N TRP A 205 10.45 2.70 -8.85
CA TRP A 205 9.47 2.17 -7.91
C TRP A 205 9.40 0.66 -7.98
N LEU A 206 9.41 0.12 -9.20
CA LEU A 206 9.49 -1.33 -9.39
C LEU A 206 10.74 -1.89 -8.68
N ALA A 207 11.91 -1.29 -8.91
CA ALA A 207 13.16 -1.71 -8.29
C ALA A 207 13.09 -1.60 -6.75
N ARG A 208 12.53 -0.52 -6.23
CA ARG A 208 12.38 -0.32 -4.77
C ARG A 208 11.46 -1.37 -4.15
N GLY A 209 10.30 -1.63 -4.73
CA GLY A 209 9.37 -2.63 -4.21
C GLY A 209 9.93 -4.04 -4.25
N VAL A 210 10.60 -4.40 -5.35
CA VAL A 210 11.27 -5.71 -5.49
C VAL A 210 12.40 -5.84 -4.48
N GLU A 211 13.34 -4.90 -4.44
CA GLU A 211 14.49 -4.98 -3.53
C GLU A 211 14.08 -4.87 -2.06
N GLY A 212 13.07 -4.04 -1.76
CA GLY A 212 12.49 -3.97 -0.42
C GLY A 212 11.94 -5.32 0.05
N THR A 213 11.19 -6.01 -0.80
CA THR A 213 10.69 -7.35 -0.49
C THR A 213 11.82 -8.36 -0.33
N LEU A 214 12.82 -8.34 -1.22
CA LEU A 214 13.98 -9.23 -1.10
C LEU A 214 14.77 -8.96 0.20
N ASN A 215 14.90 -7.71 0.62
CA ASN A 215 15.52 -7.37 1.90
C ASN A 215 14.74 -7.92 3.10
N VAL A 216 13.41 -7.83 3.09
CA VAL A 216 12.57 -8.47 4.11
C VAL A 216 12.84 -9.97 4.12
N MET A 217 12.85 -10.63 2.97
CA MET A 217 13.12 -12.06 2.85
C MET A 217 14.51 -12.44 3.36
N ARG A 218 15.55 -11.63 3.10
CA ARG A 218 16.91 -11.82 3.64
C ARG A 218 16.92 -11.67 5.16
N GLY A 219 16.25 -10.65 5.69
CA GLY A 219 16.16 -10.37 7.12
C GLY A 219 15.55 -11.52 7.93
N PHE A 220 14.62 -12.26 7.34
CA PHE A 220 13.98 -13.42 7.96
C PHE A 220 14.55 -14.77 7.48
N GLY A 221 15.70 -14.75 6.79
CA GLY A 221 16.40 -15.97 6.38
C GLY A 221 15.68 -16.81 5.32
N MET A 222 14.75 -16.20 4.57
CA MET A 222 14.03 -16.89 3.50
C MET A 222 14.88 -17.07 2.25
N ILE A 223 15.80 -16.14 1.97
CA ILE A 223 16.76 -16.20 0.88
C ILE A 223 18.15 -15.81 1.38
N PRO A 224 19.24 -16.27 0.74
CA PRO A 224 20.60 -15.87 1.10
C PRO A 224 20.86 -14.39 0.77
N GLY A 225 21.80 -13.77 1.47
CA GLY A 225 22.27 -12.42 1.27
C GLY A 225 22.15 -11.55 2.51
N GLU A 226 22.64 -10.32 2.42
CA GLU A 226 22.60 -9.33 3.47
C GLU A 226 21.48 -8.33 3.21
N VAL A 227 20.87 -7.82 4.29
CA VAL A 227 19.90 -6.72 4.22
C VAL A 227 20.67 -5.44 3.93
N VAL A 228 20.24 -4.70 2.92
CA VAL A 228 20.81 -3.40 2.56
C VAL A 228 19.73 -2.35 2.78
N PRO A 229 19.60 -1.81 3.99
CA PRO A 229 18.62 -0.75 4.29
C PRO A 229 19.04 0.56 3.62
N PRO A 230 18.13 1.53 3.49
CA PRO A 230 18.52 2.89 3.12
C PRO A 230 19.44 3.48 4.19
N PRO A 231 20.33 4.42 3.83
CA PRO A 231 21.30 4.99 4.76
C PRO A 231 20.64 5.76 5.91
N GLN A 232 19.41 6.21 5.73
CA GLN A 232 18.63 6.92 6.74
C GLN A 232 17.15 6.76 6.43
N GLN A 233 16.35 6.58 7.48
CA GLN A 233 14.88 6.52 7.38
C GLN A 233 14.25 7.57 8.28
N ILE A 234 13.26 8.27 7.75
CA ILE A 234 12.45 9.23 8.49
C ILE A 234 11.20 8.50 8.98
N VAL A 235 10.99 8.48 10.29
CA VAL A 235 9.85 7.81 10.92
C VAL A 235 8.84 8.85 11.39
N VAL A 236 7.73 8.92 10.71
CA VAL A 236 6.59 9.76 11.09
C VAL A 236 5.71 8.97 12.04
N ASN A 237 5.51 9.50 13.26
CA ASN A 237 4.64 8.88 14.24
C ASN A 237 3.24 9.51 14.16
N ASN A 238 2.24 8.70 13.75
CA ASN A 238 0.83 9.10 13.67
C ASN A 238 -0.04 8.40 14.72
N SER A 239 0.54 7.68 15.69
CA SER A 239 -0.20 7.00 16.74
C SER A 239 -1.06 7.96 17.58
N LYS A 240 -2.05 7.42 18.29
CA LYS A 240 -3.00 8.20 19.13
C LYS A 240 -2.26 9.16 20.04
N GLY A 241 -2.46 10.45 19.85
CA GLY A 241 -1.77 11.54 20.58
C GLY A 241 -0.75 12.32 19.73
N HIS A 242 -0.35 11.82 18.58
CA HIS A 242 0.64 12.42 17.68
C HIS A 242 0.06 12.93 16.34
N HIS A 243 -1.27 12.96 16.19
CA HIS A 243 -1.96 13.35 14.94
C HIS A 243 -1.62 14.75 14.38
N ARG A 244 -0.78 15.52 15.07
CA ARG A 244 -0.31 16.82 14.58
C ARG A 244 0.86 16.72 13.61
N ASN A 245 1.48 15.54 13.52
CA ASN A 245 2.68 15.33 12.70
C ASN A 245 2.32 15.02 11.26
N LEU A 246 1.11 14.49 11.00
CA LEU A 246 0.60 14.14 9.68
C LEU A 246 -0.58 15.05 9.32
N VAL A 247 -0.55 15.61 8.12
CA VAL A 247 -1.62 16.47 7.59
C VAL A 247 -2.01 15.98 6.20
N LEU A 248 -3.32 15.78 6.01
CA LEU A 248 -3.92 15.57 4.70
C LEU A 248 -4.43 16.92 4.18
N LEU A 249 -3.81 17.46 3.16
CA LEU A 249 -4.31 18.64 2.48
C LEU A 249 -5.41 18.21 1.51
N ARG A 250 -6.62 18.69 1.76
CA ARG A 250 -7.80 18.36 0.98
C ARG A 250 -8.35 19.57 0.26
N SER A 251 -8.93 19.33 -0.92
CA SER A 251 -9.63 20.39 -1.66
C SER A 251 -10.96 20.73 -1.02
N SER A 252 -11.32 22.02 -0.92
CA SER A 252 -12.65 22.46 -0.54
C SER A 252 -13.56 22.71 -1.76
N ALA A 253 -12.97 22.80 -2.95
CA ALA A 253 -13.65 23.00 -4.23
C ALA A 253 -13.22 21.95 -5.26
N GLY A 254 -14.03 21.74 -6.29
CA GLY A 254 -13.64 20.94 -7.45
C GLY A 254 -12.81 21.78 -8.42
N GLY A 255 -11.79 21.19 -9.04
CA GLY A 255 -10.96 21.87 -10.00
C GLY A 255 -9.80 21.05 -10.55
N LEU A 256 -8.92 21.70 -11.29
CA LEU A 256 -7.69 21.12 -11.80
C LEU A 256 -6.53 21.51 -10.86
N LEU A 257 -5.94 20.53 -10.22
CA LEU A 257 -4.72 20.76 -9.43
C LEU A 257 -3.52 20.90 -10.37
N MET A 258 -2.80 22.00 -10.20
CA MET A 258 -1.53 22.30 -10.86
C MET A 258 -0.43 22.27 -9.80
N PRO A 259 0.35 21.17 -9.69
CA PRO A 259 1.50 21.13 -8.79
C PRO A 259 2.55 22.19 -9.20
N GLU A 260 3.32 22.68 -8.22
CA GLU A 260 4.50 23.47 -8.54
C GLU A 260 5.53 22.61 -9.28
N PRO A 261 6.31 23.17 -10.24
CA PRO A 261 7.16 22.39 -11.13
C PRO A 261 8.22 21.51 -10.46
N ASP A 262 8.62 21.86 -9.24
CA ASP A 262 9.60 21.12 -8.44
C ASP A 262 8.95 20.20 -7.38
N ILE A 263 7.61 20.15 -7.33
CA ILE A 263 6.84 19.20 -6.51
C ILE A 263 6.38 18.08 -7.41
N THR A 264 7.15 17.02 -7.45
CA THR A 264 6.98 15.88 -8.34
C THR A 264 6.93 14.57 -7.56
N PRO A 265 6.50 13.46 -8.16
CA PRO A 265 6.62 12.13 -7.56
C PRO A 265 8.04 11.80 -7.09
N GLN A 266 9.05 12.31 -7.78
CA GLN A 266 10.45 12.14 -7.40
C GLN A 266 10.76 12.78 -6.03
N THR A 267 10.10 13.88 -5.70
CA THR A 267 10.29 14.58 -4.41
C THR A 267 9.84 13.68 -3.24
N SER A 268 8.69 13.01 -3.36
CA SER A 268 8.24 12.04 -2.36
C SER A 268 9.07 10.75 -2.38
N PHE A 269 9.48 10.30 -3.58
CA PHE A 269 10.31 9.10 -3.74
C PHE A 269 11.65 9.19 -3.01
N GLU A 270 12.29 10.35 -3.02
CA GLU A 270 13.55 10.57 -2.32
C GLU A 270 13.40 10.66 -0.81
N GLY A 271 12.20 10.99 -0.31
CA GLY A 271 11.91 11.13 1.12
C GLY A 271 12.66 12.28 1.80
N LYS A 272 13.28 13.18 1.03
CA LYS A 272 14.01 14.32 1.58
C LYS A 272 13.05 15.42 2.04
N PRO A 273 13.22 15.99 3.26
CA PRO A 273 12.41 17.09 3.70
C PRO A 273 12.56 18.34 2.82
N LEU A 274 11.45 18.96 2.50
CA LEU A 274 11.40 20.29 1.90
C LEU A 274 11.67 21.34 2.98
N ALA A 275 12.71 22.14 2.80
CA ALA A 275 13.04 23.22 3.73
C ALA A 275 12.23 24.48 3.45
N GLY A 276 11.79 25.15 4.51
CA GLY A 276 10.99 26.37 4.46
C GLY A 276 9.53 26.12 4.10
N ARG A 277 8.69 27.11 4.36
CA ARG A 277 7.30 27.09 3.89
C ARG A 277 7.28 27.28 2.38
N ARG A 278 6.52 26.42 1.67
CA ARG A 278 6.50 26.40 0.22
C ARG A 278 5.08 26.18 -0.29
N THR A 279 4.80 26.77 -1.43
CA THR A 279 3.63 26.37 -2.23
C THR A 279 3.89 24.98 -2.81
N LEU A 280 2.90 24.11 -2.70
CA LEU A 280 2.90 22.75 -3.29
C LEU A 280 2.17 22.71 -4.63
N GLY A 281 1.12 23.54 -4.77
CA GLY A 281 0.30 23.60 -5.98
C GLY A 281 -0.87 24.54 -5.84
N LYS A 282 -1.62 24.69 -6.93
CA LYS A 282 -2.82 25.54 -7.01
C LYS A 282 -3.96 24.79 -7.63
N LEU A 283 -5.16 24.90 -7.08
CA LEU A 283 -6.39 24.41 -7.66
C LEU A 283 -6.97 25.50 -8.59
N ILE A 284 -7.21 25.16 -9.81
CA ILE A 284 -7.65 26.08 -10.87
C ILE A 284 -9.10 25.77 -11.26
N ASN A 285 -9.93 26.80 -11.37
CA ASN A 285 -11.25 26.72 -11.99
C ASN A 285 -11.05 26.49 -13.48
N MET A 286 -11.68 25.44 -14.03
CA MET A 286 -11.49 25.05 -15.42
C MET A 286 -12.26 25.91 -16.42
N TYR A 287 -13.22 26.68 -15.98
CA TYR A 287 -14.03 27.52 -16.88
C TYR A 287 -13.42 28.89 -17.12
N ASP A 288 -12.95 29.54 -16.05
CA ASP A 288 -12.40 30.90 -16.12
C ASP A 288 -10.90 30.98 -15.82
N LEU A 289 -10.28 29.81 -15.51
CA LEU A 289 -8.85 29.65 -15.22
C LEU A 289 -8.36 30.43 -13.98
N SER A 290 -9.28 30.89 -13.15
CA SER A 290 -8.93 31.54 -11.88
C SER A 290 -8.38 30.55 -10.87
N VAL A 291 -7.52 31.01 -9.97
CA VAL A 291 -7.03 30.24 -8.85
C VAL A 291 -8.13 30.17 -7.78
N LEU A 292 -8.59 28.95 -7.46
CA LEU A 292 -9.56 28.70 -6.40
C LEU A 292 -8.88 28.58 -5.05
N GLU A 293 -7.80 27.80 -4.97
CA GLU A 293 -7.07 27.51 -3.74
C GLU A 293 -5.57 27.44 -4.00
N THR A 294 -4.77 27.77 -3.00
CA THR A 294 -3.30 27.57 -3.01
C THR A 294 -2.94 26.71 -1.82
N TYR A 295 -2.18 25.63 -2.08
CA TYR A 295 -1.75 24.69 -1.04
C TYR A 295 -0.31 24.97 -0.68
N GLU A 296 -0.09 25.21 0.61
CA GLU A 296 1.23 25.51 1.17
C GLU A 296 1.56 24.55 2.30
N THR A 297 2.87 24.30 2.48
CA THR A 297 3.34 23.51 3.63
C THR A 297 3.12 24.30 4.91
N PRO A 298 2.46 23.75 5.94
CA PRO A 298 2.29 24.43 7.22
C PRO A 298 3.54 24.37 8.10
N PHE A 299 4.51 23.52 7.77
CA PHE A 299 5.69 23.22 8.56
C PHE A 299 6.93 23.96 8.05
N THR A 300 7.95 24.07 8.89
CA THR A 300 9.26 24.63 8.52
C THR A 300 10.06 23.64 7.69
N ASN A 301 9.98 22.36 8.03
CA ASN A 301 10.54 21.27 7.25
C ASN A 301 9.44 20.23 7.01
N THR A 302 9.18 19.90 5.75
CA THR A 302 8.05 19.03 5.38
C THR A 302 8.52 17.79 4.64
N VAL A 303 8.10 16.61 5.11
CA VAL A 303 8.20 15.35 4.35
C VAL A 303 6.94 15.17 3.54
N LEU A 304 7.08 14.84 2.25
CA LEU A 304 5.98 14.45 1.39
C LEU A 304 5.84 12.92 1.40
N LEU A 305 4.73 12.42 1.94
CA LEU A 305 4.37 11.00 1.90
C LEU A 305 3.58 10.68 0.64
N ALA A 306 2.71 11.61 0.22
CA ALA A 306 1.99 11.54 -1.03
C ALA A 306 1.95 12.89 -1.73
N THR A 307 2.02 12.87 -3.06
CA THR A 307 2.03 14.06 -3.91
C THR A 307 1.31 13.81 -5.22
N ALA A 308 0.69 14.85 -5.76
CA ALA A 308 0.12 14.79 -7.11
C ALA A 308 1.19 14.43 -8.15
N VAL A 309 0.82 13.59 -9.11
CA VAL A 309 1.76 13.08 -10.15
C VAL A 309 1.87 14.04 -11.32
N ASN A 310 0.75 14.66 -11.70
CA ASN A 310 0.60 15.57 -12.84
C ASN A 310 -0.55 16.54 -12.52
N PRO A 311 -0.83 17.53 -13.39
CA PRO A 311 -2.12 18.19 -13.33
C PRO A 311 -3.24 17.17 -13.34
N SER A 312 -4.10 17.22 -12.33
CA SER A 312 -5.12 16.20 -12.08
C SER A 312 -6.45 16.80 -11.63
N TRP A 313 -7.53 16.12 -11.99
CA TRP A 313 -8.88 16.53 -11.62
C TRP A 313 -9.20 16.10 -10.19
N HIS A 314 -9.82 17.00 -9.44
CA HIS A 314 -10.20 16.72 -8.06
C HIS A 314 -11.62 17.20 -7.78
N ALA A 315 -12.35 16.39 -7.01
CA ALA A 315 -13.63 16.75 -6.44
C ALA A 315 -13.43 17.43 -5.07
N PRO A 316 -14.44 18.16 -4.56
CA PRO A 316 -14.39 18.65 -3.19
C PRO A 316 -14.20 17.51 -2.19
N GLY A 317 -13.22 17.63 -1.30
CA GLY A 317 -12.91 16.64 -0.28
C GLY A 317 -11.76 15.67 -0.65
N ASP A 318 -11.33 15.64 -1.91
CA ASP A 318 -10.20 14.79 -2.32
C ASP A 318 -8.92 15.18 -1.58
N THR A 319 -8.12 14.19 -1.24
CA THR A 319 -6.77 14.38 -0.69
C THR A 319 -5.81 14.70 -1.83
N LEU A 320 -5.10 15.80 -1.72
CA LEU A 320 -4.15 16.30 -2.73
C LEU A 320 -2.70 16.03 -2.36
N TYR A 321 -2.39 16.12 -1.06
CA TYR A 321 -1.07 15.87 -0.51
C TYR A 321 -1.22 15.21 0.86
N ILE A 322 -0.34 14.28 1.16
CA ILE A 322 -0.13 13.77 2.52
C ILE A 322 1.27 14.21 2.94
N ILE A 323 1.34 15.00 3.99
CA ILE A 323 2.57 15.66 4.43
C ILE A 323 2.78 15.47 5.93
N ALA A 324 4.03 15.49 6.34
CA ALA A 324 4.40 15.42 7.75
C ALA A 324 5.42 16.48 8.14
N ASP A 325 5.42 16.83 9.43
CA ASP A 325 6.42 17.68 10.03
C ASP A 325 7.72 16.88 10.25
N ALA A 326 8.74 17.22 9.47
CA ALA A 326 10.04 16.55 9.57
C ALA A 326 10.77 16.88 10.89
N ASP A 327 10.49 18.03 11.51
CA ASP A 327 11.13 18.44 12.76
C ASP A 327 10.60 17.64 13.97
N LEU A 328 9.45 16.97 13.81
CA LEU A 328 8.83 16.08 14.80
C LEU A 328 9.02 14.59 14.48
N ALA A 329 9.62 14.26 13.35
CA ALA A 329 9.89 12.89 12.96
C ALA A 329 11.15 12.36 13.66
N GLU A 330 11.15 11.04 13.90
CA GLU A 330 12.36 10.33 14.32
C GLU A 330 13.23 10.01 13.10
N THR A 331 14.52 9.80 13.34
CA THR A 331 15.44 9.34 12.32
C THR A 331 16.04 8.02 12.74
N TRP A 332 15.97 7.01 11.86
CA TRP A 332 16.63 5.72 12.06
C TRP A 332 17.81 5.61 11.09
N ASP A 333 18.99 5.28 11.61
CA ASP A 333 20.23 5.03 10.87
C ASP A 333 20.39 3.54 10.54
#